data_a837a3d2f0f8bcc9656240e8b4e25e1c
#
_entry.id   a837a3d2f0f8bcc9656240e8b4e25e1c
#
_cell.length_a   1.000
_cell.length_b   1.000
_cell.length_c   1.000
_cell.angle_alpha   90.00
_cell.angle_beta   90.00
_cell.angle_gamma   90.00
#
_symmetry.space_group_name_H-M   'P 1'
#
loop_
_entity.id
_entity.type
_entity.pdbx_description
1 polymer ?
#
loop_
_entity_poly.entity_id
_entity_poly.type
_entity_poly.pdbx_seq_one_letter_code
_entity_poly.pdbx_strand_id
1 'polypeptide(L)'
;LYPLASPTVTPSFRIGPGDTIFAIGSCFARNVEKALEGAGRRVLSREFDLGAIGETLEDGANFFNKYSIHSVLNELRWALERPTFPGREALYEVGEDRFVDPQLGMARLDFPLEEVLAFRHRYLDAMAAVRDADVVILTLGYVETWFDRRLGLYLNVIPPTQIIKEDPSRFEFRVLSYADVLRGLEDLHALLRRHRTKPLKMLVTVSPVPLLA
;
A
#
# COMPACT_ATOMS: atom_id res chain seq x y z
N LEU A 1 -25.33 -6.32 28.19
CA LEU A 1 -25.04 -5.16 27.33
C LEU A 1 -23.73 -4.58 27.80
N TYR A 2 -22.65 -4.78 27.03
CA TYR A 2 -21.39 -4.09 27.31
C TYR A 2 -21.57 -2.61 26.95
N PRO A 3 -21.11 -1.67 27.78
CA PRO A 3 -21.14 -0.27 27.41
C PRO A 3 -20.34 -0.05 26.11
N LEU A 4 -20.92 0.73 25.20
CA LEU A 4 -20.23 1.14 24.02
C LEU A 4 -18.92 1.88 24.41
N ALA A 5 -17.78 1.43 23.91
CA ALA A 5 -16.54 2.14 24.13
C ALA A 5 -16.66 3.53 23.48
N SER A 6 -16.54 4.56 24.31
CA SER A 6 -16.51 5.95 23.84
C SER A 6 -15.07 6.48 24.02
N PRO A 7 -14.21 6.36 23.00
CA PRO A 7 -12.85 6.82 23.13
C PRO A 7 -12.82 8.35 23.27
N THR A 8 -12.10 8.83 24.29
CA THR A 8 -11.80 10.25 24.43
C THR A 8 -10.63 10.57 23.51
N VAL A 9 -10.87 11.37 22.47
CA VAL A 9 -9.84 11.78 21.51
C VAL A 9 -9.66 13.28 21.57
N THR A 10 -8.42 13.72 21.77
CA THR A 10 -8.03 15.12 21.58
C THR A 10 -7.30 15.21 20.23
N PRO A 11 -7.97 15.62 19.15
CA PRO A 11 -7.35 15.64 17.83
C PRO A 11 -6.29 16.73 17.74
N SER A 12 -5.12 16.39 17.19
CA SER A 12 -4.02 17.34 16.94
C SER A 12 -4.27 18.23 15.72
N PHE A 13 -5.21 17.84 14.84
CA PHE A 13 -5.65 18.61 13.69
C PHE A 13 -7.12 18.31 13.34
N ARG A 14 -7.68 19.13 12.47
CA ARG A 14 -9.01 18.92 11.89
C ARG A 14 -8.91 18.78 10.39
N ILE A 15 -9.81 17.99 9.80
CA ILE A 15 -9.96 17.85 8.35
C ILE A 15 -10.99 18.91 7.91
N GLY A 16 -10.52 19.94 7.22
CA GLY A 16 -11.36 21.02 6.69
C GLY A 16 -12.20 20.58 5.48
N PRO A 17 -13.24 21.33 5.10
CA PRO A 17 -14.10 21.00 3.95
C PRO A 17 -13.34 20.93 2.61
N GLY A 18 -12.31 21.75 2.43
CA GLY A 18 -11.50 21.81 1.21
C GLY A 18 -10.22 20.96 1.24
N ASP A 19 -9.95 20.25 2.37
CA ASP A 19 -8.74 19.43 2.44
C ASP A 19 -8.83 18.24 1.48
N THR A 20 -7.77 18.03 0.71
CA THR A 20 -7.57 16.83 -0.11
C THR A 20 -7.01 15.71 0.73
N ILE A 21 -7.44 14.49 0.46
CA ILE A 21 -7.11 13.32 1.27
C ILE A 21 -6.42 12.28 0.40
N PHE A 22 -5.40 11.64 0.96
CA PHE A 22 -4.78 10.45 0.37
C PHE A 22 -4.84 9.34 1.39
N ALA A 23 -5.48 8.22 1.05
CA ALA A 23 -5.56 7.06 1.94
C ALA A 23 -4.81 5.87 1.34
N ILE A 24 -4.03 5.17 2.18
CA ILE A 24 -3.30 3.97 1.80
C ILE A 24 -3.31 2.99 2.97
N GLY A 25 -3.36 1.70 2.66
CA GLY A 25 -3.34 0.64 3.66
C GLY A 25 -4.22 -0.54 3.28
N SER A 26 -4.76 -1.24 4.28
CA SER A 26 -5.59 -2.43 4.11
C SER A 26 -6.94 -2.12 3.44
N CYS A 27 -7.78 -3.14 3.27
CA CYS A 27 -9.14 -2.97 2.75
C CYS A 27 -9.97 -1.95 3.55
N PHE A 28 -9.62 -1.69 4.81
CA PHE A 28 -10.24 -0.65 5.60
C PHE A 28 -10.00 0.75 5.01
N ALA A 29 -8.83 1.00 4.40
CA ALA A 29 -8.58 2.25 3.68
C ALA A 29 -9.61 2.48 2.57
N ARG A 30 -9.99 1.43 1.84
CA ARG A 30 -11.02 1.50 0.77
C ARG A 30 -12.39 1.92 1.30
N ASN A 31 -12.76 1.45 2.48
CA ASN A 31 -14.00 1.86 3.13
C ASN A 31 -13.96 3.31 3.59
N VAL A 32 -12.83 3.74 4.16
CA VAL A 32 -12.61 5.14 4.55
C VAL A 32 -12.71 6.08 3.33
N GLU A 33 -12.07 5.72 2.22
CA GLU A 33 -12.14 6.49 0.96
C GLU A 33 -13.57 6.64 0.46
N LYS A 34 -14.32 5.53 0.38
CA LYS A 34 -15.73 5.54 -0.05
C LYS A 34 -16.59 6.44 0.85
N ALA A 35 -16.38 6.36 2.16
CA ALA A 35 -17.11 7.19 3.12
C ALA A 35 -16.78 8.69 2.97
N LEU A 36 -15.51 9.01 2.74
CA LEU A 36 -15.06 10.39 2.54
C LEU A 36 -15.60 10.99 1.24
N GLU A 37 -15.57 10.23 0.13
CA GLU A 37 -16.18 10.66 -1.13
C GLU A 37 -17.69 10.86 -0.99
N GLY A 38 -18.38 9.92 -0.31
CA GLY A 38 -19.81 10.05 0.00
C GLY A 38 -20.12 11.28 0.84
N ALA A 39 -19.16 11.77 1.63
CA ALA A 39 -19.24 13.01 2.39
C ALA A 39 -18.77 14.25 1.59
N GLY A 40 -18.57 14.12 0.26
CA GLY A 40 -18.17 15.21 -0.61
C GLY A 40 -16.69 15.63 -0.51
N ARG A 41 -15.81 14.73 0.00
CA ARG A 41 -14.37 15.00 0.11
C ARG A 41 -13.64 14.56 -1.15
N ARG A 42 -12.62 15.30 -1.52
CA ARG A 42 -11.73 14.92 -2.60
C ARG A 42 -10.67 13.95 -2.12
N VAL A 43 -10.67 12.72 -2.67
CA VAL A 43 -9.78 11.63 -2.27
C VAL A 43 -8.81 11.31 -3.42
N LEU A 44 -7.59 11.84 -3.33
CA LEU A 44 -6.59 11.73 -4.41
C LEU A 44 -6.18 10.29 -4.70
N SER A 45 -6.19 9.42 -3.70
CA SER A 45 -5.87 8.00 -3.88
C SER A 45 -6.90 7.23 -4.72
N ARG A 46 -8.04 7.85 -5.03
CA ARG A 46 -9.08 7.29 -5.90
C ARG A 46 -9.12 7.92 -7.29
N GLU A 47 -8.37 8.99 -7.49
CA GLU A 47 -8.27 9.68 -8.79
C GLU A 47 -7.26 8.96 -9.72
N PHE A 48 -7.37 7.64 -9.81
CA PHE A 48 -6.46 6.80 -10.60
C PHE A 48 -7.20 6.05 -11.71
N ASP A 49 -6.75 6.25 -12.93
CA ASP A 49 -7.21 5.50 -14.09
C ASP A 49 -6.37 4.21 -14.25
N LEU A 50 -7.01 3.07 -14.01
CA LEU A 50 -6.40 1.76 -14.18
C LEU A 50 -6.16 1.39 -15.65
N GLY A 51 -6.76 2.10 -16.60
CA GLY A 51 -6.70 1.78 -18.03
C GLY A 51 -7.25 0.39 -18.34
N ALA A 52 -6.82 -0.20 -19.44
CA ALA A 52 -7.31 -1.50 -19.92
C ALA A 52 -7.13 -2.66 -18.91
N ILE A 53 -6.06 -2.63 -18.11
CA ILE A 53 -5.87 -3.64 -17.05
C ILE A 53 -6.97 -3.52 -15.99
N GLY A 54 -7.40 -2.30 -15.65
CA GLY A 54 -8.47 -2.09 -14.68
C GLY A 54 -9.82 -2.67 -15.10
N GLU A 55 -10.09 -2.70 -16.39
CA GLU A 55 -11.33 -3.30 -16.95
C GLU A 55 -11.36 -4.82 -16.78
N THR A 56 -10.19 -5.46 -16.62
CA THR A 56 -10.08 -6.90 -16.42
C THR A 56 -10.14 -7.30 -14.95
N LEU A 57 -10.13 -6.34 -14.01
CA LEU A 57 -10.13 -6.61 -12.58
C LEU A 57 -11.56 -6.61 -12.03
N GLU A 58 -12.06 -7.78 -11.64
CA GLU A 58 -13.40 -7.96 -11.06
C GLU A 58 -13.63 -7.13 -9.78
N ASP A 59 -12.59 -6.81 -9.04
CA ASP A 59 -12.64 -5.97 -7.82
C ASP A 59 -11.46 -5.01 -7.76
N GLY A 60 -11.45 -4.02 -8.65
CA GLY A 60 -10.39 -3.03 -8.77
C GLY A 60 -10.05 -2.27 -7.47
N ALA A 61 -10.93 -2.28 -6.48
CA ALA A 61 -10.69 -1.62 -5.21
C ALA A 61 -9.66 -2.36 -4.35
N ASN A 62 -9.65 -3.68 -4.33
CA ASN A 62 -8.72 -4.49 -3.51
C ASN A 62 -7.29 -4.50 -4.04
N PHE A 63 -7.10 -4.11 -5.29
CA PHE A 63 -5.81 -3.96 -5.93
C PHE A 63 -4.85 -3.01 -5.18
N PHE A 64 -5.39 -1.96 -4.57
CA PHE A 64 -4.61 -0.94 -3.87
C PHE A 64 -4.31 -1.27 -2.41
N ASN A 65 -4.76 -2.42 -1.91
CA ASN A 65 -4.53 -2.79 -0.52
C ASN A 65 -3.05 -3.00 -0.24
N LYS A 66 -2.58 -2.38 0.84
CA LYS A 66 -1.26 -2.57 1.44
C LYS A 66 -1.45 -3.03 2.87
N TYR A 67 -0.86 -4.16 3.21
CA TYR A 67 -1.18 -4.82 4.48
C TYR A 67 -0.18 -4.53 5.59
N SER A 68 1.09 -4.29 5.26
CA SER A 68 2.13 -3.97 6.24
C SER A 68 2.68 -2.56 6.05
N ILE A 69 3.30 -2.01 7.09
CA ILE A 69 3.99 -0.72 7.00
C ILE A 69 5.09 -0.72 5.94
N HIS A 70 5.79 -1.85 5.78
CA HIS A 70 6.87 -1.95 4.81
C HIS A 70 6.37 -2.01 3.38
N SER A 71 5.21 -2.64 3.12
CA SER A 71 4.61 -2.61 1.78
C SER A 71 4.13 -1.20 1.41
N VAL A 72 3.61 -0.43 2.37
CA VAL A 72 3.29 0.99 2.18
C VAL A 72 4.56 1.81 1.90
N LEU A 73 5.61 1.59 2.69
CA LEU A 73 6.87 2.31 2.56
C LEU A 73 7.55 2.05 1.21
N ASN A 74 7.59 0.80 0.75
CA ASN A 74 8.10 0.45 -0.57
C ASN A 74 7.35 1.22 -1.66
N GLU A 75 6.03 1.17 -1.61
CA GLU A 75 5.17 1.79 -2.61
C GLU A 75 5.37 3.30 -2.71
N LEU A 76 5.32 3.98 -1.57
CA LEU A 76 5.44 5.44 -1.55
C LEU A 76 6.89 5.89 -1.81
N ARG A 77 7.90 5.10 -1.43
CA ARG A 77 9.29 5.37 -1.79
C ARG A 77 9.48 5.29 -3.31
N TRP A 78 9.01 4.24 -3.95
CA TRP A 78 9.11 4.10 -5.41
C TRP A 78 8.32 5.16 -6.17
N ALA A 79 7.20 5.61 -5.60
CA ALA A 79 6.42 6.69 -6.18
C ALA A 79 7.12 8.04 -6.10
N LEU A 80 7.74 8.35 -4.96
CA LEU A 80 8.36 9.63 -4.67
C LEU A 80 9.85 9.70 -5.08
N GLU A 81 10.54 8.56 -5.04
CA GLU A 81 11.95 8.39 -5.38
C GLU A 81 12.08 7.33 -6.49
N ARG A 82 11.55 7.64 -7.69
CA ARG A 82 11.39 6.72 -8.83
C ARG A 82 12.64 5.86 -9.14
N PRO A 83 13.89 6.38 -9.07
CA PRO A 83 15.08 5.56 -9.32
C PRO A 83 15.28 4.40 -8.33
N THR A 84 14.53 4.37 -7.22
CA THR A 84 14.60 3.28 -6.24
C THR A 84 13.69 2.09 -6.59
N PHE A 85 12.82 2.24 -7.61
CA PHE A 85 11.97 1.15 -8.08
C PHE A 85 12.83 0.10 -8.82
N PRO A 86 12.82 -1.18 -8.39
CA PRO A 86 13.70 -2.20 -8.96
C PRO A 86 13.30 -2.65 -10.38
N GLY A 87 12.18 -2.15 -10.91
CA GLY A 87 11.70 -2.55 -12.24
C GLY A 87 11.35 -4.04 -12.32
N ARG A 88 11.84 -4.71 -13.35
CA ARG A 88 11.60 -6.15 -13.59
C ARG A 88 11.99 -7.02 -12.38
N GLU A 89 13.03 -6.65 -11.65
CA GLU A 89 13.53 -7.46 -10.53
C GLU A 89 12.51 -7.62 -9.39
N ALA A 90 11.57 -6.66 -9.26
CA ALA A 90 10.47 -6.74 -8.30
C ALA A 90 9.34 -7.68 -8.74
N LEU A 91 9.36 -8.18 -9.96
CA LEU A 91 8.33 -9.02 -10.55
C LEU A 91 8.76 -10.48 -10.55
N TYR A 92 7.78 -11.38 -10.41
CA TYR A 92 8.02 -12.83 -10.49
C TYR A 92 7.47 -13.39 -11.80
N GLU A 93 8.34 -14.07 -12.54
CA GLU A 93 7.94 -14.79 -13.74
C GLU A 93 7.23 -16.10 -13.34
N VAL A 94 6.01 -16.27 -13.79
CA VAL A 94 5.14 -17.40 -13.43
C VAL A 94 4.79 -18.29 -14.64
N GLY A 95 5.25 -17.93 -15.81
CA GLY A 95 5.06 -18.63 -17.08
C GLY A 95 5.83 -17.94 -18.20
N GLU A 96 5.72 -18.44 -19.43
CA GLU A 96 6.36 -17.84 -20.60
C GLU A 96 5.80 -16.43 -20.82
N ASP A 97 6.64 -15.40 -20.62
CA ASP A 97 6.30 -13.98 -20.65
C ASP A 97 5.08 -13.62 -19.76
N ARG A 98 5.00 -14.26 -18.59
CA ARG A 98 3.94 -14.01 -17.61
C ARG A 98 4.52 -13.60 -16.27
N PHE A 99 4.18 -12.40 -15.83
CA PHE A 99 4.75 -11.78 -14.64
C PHE A 99 3.68 -11.34 -13.66
N VAL A 100 3.96 -11.52 -12.37
CA VAL A 100 3.11 -11.04 -11.28
C VAL A 100 3.90 -10.09 -10.37
N ASP A 101 3.20 -9.10 -9.82
CA ASP A 101 3.78 -8.16 -8.87
C ASP A 101 3.29 -8.45 -7.45
N PRO A 102 4.16 -8.94 -6.55
CA PRO A 102 3.80 -9.26 -5.18
C PRO A 102 3.49 -8.03 -4.32
N GLN A 103 3.70 -6.83 -4.83
CA GLN A 103 3.36 -5.58 -4.14
C GLN A 103 1.96 -5.08 -4.48
N LEU A 104 1.33 -5.57 -5.55
CA LEU A 104 0.04 -5.07 -6.03
C LEU A 104 -1.17 -5.88 -5.53
N GLY A 105 -1.08 -6.43 -4.33
CA GLY A 105 -2.24 -7.04 -3.67
C GLY A 105 -2.73 -8.34 -4.30
N MET A 106 -4.03 -8.60 -4.16
CA MET A 106 -4.69 -9.83 -4.60
C MET A 106 -4.93 -9.89 -6.11
N ALA A 107 -4.67 -8.82 -6.84
CA ALA A 107 -4.76 -8.87 -8.30
C ALA A 107 -3.71 -9.83 -8.82
N ARG A 108 -4.15 -10.97 -9.27
CA ARG A 108 -3.35 -11.91 -10.03
C ARG A 108 -3.15 -11.33 -11.44
N LEU A 109 -2.41 -10.24 -11.50
CA LEU A 109 -1.99 -9.65 -12.75
C LEU A 109 -0.93 -10.57 -13.34
N ASP A 110 -1.37 -11.45 -14.18
CA ASP A 110 -0.57 -12.39 -14.95
C ASP A 110 -0.55 -11.87 -16.40
N PHE A 111 0.35 -10.93 -16.66
CA PHE A 111 0.47 -10.24 -17.95
C PHE A 111 1.92 -10.26 -18.46
N PRO A 112 2.13 -9.97 -19.76
CA PRO A 112 3.46 -9.75 -20.32
C PRO A 112 4.24 -8.67 -19.54
N LEU A 113 5.56 -8.83 -19.49
CA LEU A 113 6.46 -7.95 -18.74
C LEU A 113 6.22 -6.47 -19.01
N GLU A 114 6.16 -6.09 -20.27
CA GLU A 114 5.99 -4.70 -20.68
C GLU A 114 4.66 -4.11 -20.21
N GLU A 115 3.58 -4.91 -20.22
CA GLU A 115 2.27 -4.48 -19.75
C GLU A 115 2.26 -4.26 -18.24
N VAL A 116 2.85 -5.20 -17.47
CA VAL A 116 2.97 -5.06 -16.01
C VAL A 116 3.81 -3.85 -15.65
N LEU A 117 4.94 -3.63 -16.32
CA LEU A 117 5.80 -2.46 -16.06
C LEU A 117 5.10 -1.16 -16.44
N ALA A 118 4.44 -1.09 -17.59
CA ALA A 118 3.70 0.10 -18.01
C ALA A 118 2.58 0.44 -17.02
N PHE A 119 1.84 -0.58 -16.57
CA PHE A 119 0.84 -0.40 -15.53
C PHE A 119 1.47 0.07 -14.20
N ARG A 120 2.58 -0.57 -13.80
CA ARG A 120 3.29 -0.23 -12.57
C ARG A 120 3.76 1.22 -12.55
N HIS A 121 4.29 1.72 -13.66
CA HIS A 121 4.70 3.12 -13.77
C HIS A 121 3.53 4.08 -13.59
N ARG A 122 2.39 3.83 -14.25
CA ARG A 122 1.17 4.65 -14.07
C ARG A 122 0.68 4.62 -12.63
N TYR A 123 0.69 3.43 -12.00
CA TYR A 123 0.31 3.28 -10.60
C TYR A 123 1.22 4.10 -9.67
N LEU A 124 2.53 4.07 -9.88
CA LEU A 124 3.47 4.86 -9.08
C LEU A 124 3.29 6.37 -9.31
N ASP A 125 2.93 6.79 -10.52
CA ASP A 125 2.60 8.21 -10.80
C ASP A 125 1.35 8.64 -10.01
N ALA A 126 0.33 7.79 -9.94
CA ALA A 126 -0.85 8.07 -9.14
C ALA A 126 -0.53 8.09 -7.63
N MET A 127 0.30 7.15 -7.15
CA MET A 127 0.72 7.13 -5.74
C MET A 127 1.54 8.37 -5.35
N ALA A 128 2.26 8.99 -6.28
CA ALA A 128 2.99 10.22 -6.04
C ALA A 128 2.09 11.41 -5.65
N ALA A 129 0.78 11.34 -5.90
CA ALA A 129 -0.19 12.33 -5.44
C ALA A 129 -0.25 12.48 -3.91
N VAL A 130 0.31 11.52 -3.16
CA VAL A 130 0.45 11.62 -1.69
C VAL A 130 1.17 12.89 -1.25
N ARG A 131 2.09 13.42 -2.06
CA ARG A 131 2.83 14.66 -1.75
C ARG A 131 1.95 15.90 -1.71
N ASP A 132 0.84 15.89 -2.47
CA ASP A 132 -0.04 17.05 -2.67
C ASP A 132 -1.29 17.01 -1.77
N ALA A 133 -1.54 15.90 -1.10
CA ALA A 133 -2.68 15.74 -0.19
C ALA A 133 -2.52 16.61 1.07
N ASP A 134 -3.59 17.21 1.57
CA ASP A 134 -3.57 17.94 2.84
C ASP A 134 -3.51 16.97 4.02
N VAL A 135 -4.18 15.82 3.91
CA VAL A 135 -4.24 14.77 4.93
C VAL A 135 -3.85 13.43 4.34
N VAL A 136 -2.97 12.70 5.02
CA VAL A 136 -2.61 11.31 4.71
C VAL A 136 -3.24 10.40 5.75
N ILE A 137 -4.00 9.40 5.29
CA ILE A 137 -4.61 8.38 6.15
C ILE A 137 -3.91 7.06 5.88
N LEU A 138 -3.33 6.48 6.93
CA LEU A 138 -2.65 5.19 6.89
C LEU A 138 -3.45 4.17 7.71
N THR A 139 -3.90 3.08 7.08
CA THR A 139 -4.57 2.00 7.79
C THR A 139 -3.70 0.75 7.80
N LEU A 140 -3.10 0.44 8.95
CA LEU A 140 -2.28 -0.75 9.12
C LEU A 140 -3.16 -1.97 9.38
N GLY A 141 -2.80 -3.09 8.72
CA GLY A 141 -3.53 -4.36 8.83
C GLY A 141 -2.75 -5.43 9.58
N TYR A 142 -1.63 -5.86 9.03
CA TYR A 142 -0.90 -7.04 9.51
C TYR A 142 0.53 -6.72 9.91
N VAL A 143 1.03 -7.50 10.85
CA VAL A 143 2.45 -7.59 11.21
C VAL A 143 3.12 -8.81 10.58
N GLU A 144 2.31 -9.76 10.11
CA GLU A 144 2.75 -10.93 9.37
C GLU A 144 3.06 -10.52 7.93
N THR A 145 4.25 -10.84 7.45
CA THR A 145 4.70 -10.45 6.12
C THR A 145 5.75 -11.43 5.57
N TRP A 146 5.85 -11.48 4.26
CA TRP A 146 6.91 -12.21 3.57
C TRP A 146 8.06 -11.27 3.24
N PHE A 147 9.27 -11.80 3.31
CA PHE A 147 10.50 -11.09 2.98
C PHE A 147 11.27 -11.85 1.89
N ASP A 148 11.55 -11.16 0.79
CA ASP A 148 12.41 -11.67 -0.28
C ASP A 148 13.86 -11.31 0.07
N ARG A 149 14.65 -12.31 0.46
CA ARG A 149 16.05 -12.14 0.87
C ARG A 149 16.94 -11.69 -0.28
N ARG A 150 16.61 -12.09 -1.52
CA ARG A 150 17.40 -11.72 -2.70
C ARG A 150 17.24 -10.25 -3.04
N LEU A 151 16.04 -9.71 -2.88
CA LEU A 151 15.74 -8.31 -3.16
C LEU A 151 15.91 -7.41 -1.91
N GLY A 152 15.96 -8.00 -0.71
CA GLY A 152 15.93 -7.23 0.53
C GLY A 152 14.61 -6.50 0.75
N LEU A 153 13.49 -7.03 0.22
CA LEU A 153 12.18 -6.38 0.23
C LEU A 153 11.14 -7.16 1.01
N TYR A 154 10.36 -6.46 1.81
CA TYR A 154 9.11 -6.97 2.33
C TYR A 154 8.03 -6.97 1.25
N LEU A 155 7.29 -8.05 1.15
CA LEU A 155 6.26 -8.24 0.15
C LEU A 155 4.89 -7.87 0.72
N ASN A 156 4.00 -7.43 -0.15
CA ASN A 156 2.63 -7.10 0.26
C ASN A 156 1.74 -8.34 0.37
N VAL A 157 2.00 -9.35 -0.47
CA VAL A 157 1.28 -10.63 -0.47
C VAL A 157 2.25 -11.80 -0.51
N ILE A 158 1.73 -13.00 -0.26
CA ILE A 158 2.50 -14.24 -0.39
C ILE A 158 3.01 -14.40 -1.83
N PRO A 159 4.30 -14.77 -2.03
CA PRO A 159 4.80 -15.11 -3.36
C PRO A 159 4.02 -16.29 -3.95
N PRO A 160 3.92 -16.41 -5.29
CA PRO A 160 3.33 -17.57 -5.92
C PRO A 160 3.98 -18.87 -5.42
N THR A 161 3.16 -19.87 -5.14
CA THR A 161 3.64 -21.16 -4.59
C THR A 161 4.70 -21.83 -5.47
N GLN A 162 4.59 -21.66 -6.78
CA GLN A 162 5.59 -22.16 -7.72
C GLN A 162 6.95 -21.54 -7.44
N ILE A 163 7.03 -20.22 -7.32
CA ILE A 163 8.26 -19.47 -7.07
C ILE A 163 8.89 -19.84 -5.71
N ILE A 164 8.04 -20.06 -4.69
CA ILE A 164 8.53 -20.54 -3.39
C ILE A 164 9.12 -21.95 -3.51
N LYS A 165 8.50 -22.84 -4.31
CA LYS A 165 9.01 -24.20 -4.51
C LYS A 165 10.32 -24.26 -5.27
N GLU A 166 10.52 -23.35 -6.24
CA GLU A 166 11.76 -23.25 -7.03
C GLU A 166 12.96 -22.80 -6.18
N ASP A 167 12.74 -21.84 -5.27
CA ASP A 167 13.78 -21.36 -4.34
C ASP A 167 13.18 -21.08 -2.95
N PRO A 168 12.99 -22.12 -2.12
CA PRO A 168 12.44 -21.94 -0.77
C PRO A 168 13.31 -21.07 0.14
N SER A 169 14.62 -21.03 -0.10
CA SER A 169 15.57 -20.28 0.73
C SER A 169 15.51 -18.79 0.53
N ARG A 170 14.96 -18.34 -0.59
CA ARG A 170 14.77 -16.94 -0.96
C ARG A 170 13.78 -16.22 -0.06
N PHE A 171 12.75 -16.94 0.40
CA PHE A 171 11.63 -16.34 1.09
C PHE A 171 11.62 -16.67 2.57
N GLU A 172 11.26 -15.68 3.35
CA GLU A 172 11.14 -15.81 4.81
C GLU A 172 9.81 -15.21 5.26
N PHE A 173 9.05 -15.99 6.02
CA PHE A 173 7.88 -15.46 6.71
C PHE A 173 8.33 -14.77 8.00
N ARG A 174 7.95 -13.53 8.19
CA ARG A 174 8.31 -12.71 9.35
C ARG A 174 7.09 -12.18 10.05
N VAL A 175 7.18 -12.11 11.37
CA VAL A 175 6.24 -11.36 12.20
C VAL A 175 6.97 -10.12 12.70
N LEU A 176 6.52 -8.95 12.27
CA LEU A 176 7.14 -7.69 12.62
C LEU A 176 6.97 -7.38 14.09
N SER A 177 8.06 -7.05 14.77
CA SER A 177 8.01 -6.54 16.14
C SER A 177 7.48 -5.11 16.19
N TYR A 178 7.13 -4.66 17.39
CA TYR A 178 6.80 -3.25 17.63
C TYR A 178 7.88 -2.31 17.11
N ALA A 179 9.16 -2.64 17.35
CA ALA A 179 10.29 -1.82 16.90
C ALA A 179 10.40 -1.77 15.37
N ASP A 180 10.06 -2.85 14.67
CA ASP A 180 10.07 -2.89 13.21
C ASP A 180 8.97 -2.01 12.63
N VAL A 181 7.76 -2.09 13.20
CA VAL A 181 6.63 -1.25 12.78
C VAL A 181 6.91 0.23 13.08
N LEU A 182 7.45 0.54 14.25
CA LEU A 182 7.79 1.93 14.62
C LEU A 182 8.82 2.51 13.67
N ARG A 183 9.92 1.80 13.40
CA ARG A 183 10.92 2.23 12.41
C ARG A 183 10.31 2.47 11.03
N GLY A 184 9.47 1.54 10.57
CA GLY A 184 8.77 1.72 9.30
C GLY A 184 7.88 2.97 9.26
N LEU A 185 7.21 3.31 10.36
CA LEU A 185 6.43 4.55 10.49
C LEU A 185 7.32 5.80 10.51
N GLU A 186 8.44 5.76 11.21
CA GLU A 186 9.43 6.86 11.25
C GLU A 186 10.03 7.10 9.87
N ASP A 187 10.41 6.03 9.16
CA ASP A 187 10.92 6.09 7.79
C ASP A 187 9.89 6.66 6.82
N LEU A 188 8.63 6.21 6.93
CA LEU A 188 7.52 6.73 6.13
C LEU A 188 7.27 8.22 6.41
N HIS A 189 7.25 8.59 7.69
CA HIS A 189 7.08 9.99 8.08
C HIS A 189 8.22 10.87 7.54
N ALA A 190 9.46 10.42 7.65
CA ALA A 190 10.63 11.12 7.11
C ALA A 190 10.57 11.25 5.58
N LEU A 191 10.18 10.18 4.87
CA LEU A 191 9.99 10.18 3.43
C LEU A 191 8.93 11.21 3.02
N LEU A 192 7.76 11.18 3.63
CA LEU A 192 6.69 12.12 3.33
C LEU A 192 7.10 13.56 3.61
N ARG A 193 7.75 13.84 4.74
CA ARG A 193 8.23 15.19 5.06
C ARG A 193 9.25 15.72 4.05
N ARG A 194 10.09 14.87 3.51
CA ARG A 194 11.12 15.25 2.52
C ARG A 194 10.51 15.69 1.18
N HIS A 195 9.43 15.03 0.76
CA HIS A 195 8.84 15.22 -0.57
C HIS A 195 7.59 16.11 -0.58
N ARG A 196 7.19 16.64 0.56
CA ARG A 196 5.99 17.49 0.68
C ARG A 196 6.37 18.95 0.88
N THR A 197 5.59 19.83 0.25
CA THR A 197 5.68 21.28 0.48
C THR A 197 4.69 21.76 1.54
N LYS A 198 3.64 20.99 1.80
CA LYS A 198 2.60 21.28 2.81
C LYS A 198 2.94 20.63 4.16
N PRO A 199 2.47 21.19 5.29
CA PRO A 199 2.53 20.52 6.58
C PRO A 199 1.90 19.13 6.52
N LEU A 200 2.53 18.13 7.13
CA LEU A 200 2.03 16.77 7.15
C LEU A 200 0.99 16.61 8.26
N LYS A 201 -0.27 16.41 7.86
CA LYS A 201 -1.33 15.90 8.74
C LYS A 201 -1.46 14.40 8.45
N MET A 202 -1.09 13.55 9.38
CA MET A 202 -1.13 12.09 9.20
C MET A 202 -2.00 11.45 10.28
N LEU A 203 -2.99 10.66 9.84
CA LEU A 203 -3.83 9.82 10.70
C LEU A 203 -3.42 8.36 10.49
N VAL A 204 -3.01 7.70 11.56
CA VAL A 204 -2.65 6.28 11.52
C VAL A 204 -3.70 5.50 12.31
N THR A 205 -4.20 4.43 11.72
CA THR A 205 -5.08 3.47 12.40
C THR A 205 -4.49 2.07 12.36
N VAL A 206 -4.80 1.28 13.37
CA VAL A 206 -4.44 -0.14 13.43
C VAL A 206 -5.72 -0.95 13.45
N SER A 207 -5.80 -1.96 12.58
CA SER A 207 -6.96 -2.86 12.54
C SER A 207 -7.03 -3.68 13.85
N PRO A 208 -8.20 -3.73 14.50
CA PRO A 208 -8.40 -4.61 15.65
C PRO A 208 -8.71 -6.06 15.24
N VAL A 209 -8.86 -6.31 13.94
CA VAL A 209 -9.21 -7.65 13.41
C VAL A 209 -7.94 -8.48 13.30
N PRO A 210 -7.81 -9.59 14.05
CA PRO A 210 -6.66 -10.47 13.94
C PRO A 210 -6.68 -11.21 12.59
N LEU A 211 -5.50 -11.59 12.10
CA LEU A 211 -5.39 -12.57 11.04
C LEU A 211 -5.91 -13.90 11.60
N LEU A 212 -6.96 -14.44 11.01
CA LEU A 212 -7.38 -15.82 11.30
C LEU A 212 -6.37 -16.74 10.62
N ALA A 213 -5.52 -17.37 11.43
CA ALA A 213 -4.57 -18.38 10.99
C ALA A 213 -5.28 -19.69 10.69
#